data_7cccdbdc71f83f9e84ca4a4bdfdd0dbf
#
_entry.id   7cccdbdc71f83f9e84ca4a4bdfdd0dbf
#
_cell.length_a   1.000
_cell.length_b   1.000
_cell.length_c   1.000
_cell.angle_alpha   90.00
_cell.angle_beta   90.00
_cell.angle_gamma   90.00
#
_symmetry.space_group_name_H-M   'P 1'
#
loop_
_entity.id
_entity.type
_entity.pdbx_description
1 polymer ?
#
loop_
_entity_poly.entity_id
_entity_poly.type
_entity_poly.pdbx_seq_one_letter_code
_entity_poly.pdbx_strand_id
1 'polypeptide(L)'
;MIARLALAAAMFALPAAAMAQSADSRPCITPEQNEAVTAYVMPSLATEMARKCAPSLGQGSYLVSNAQRLSQKWQAGADRAWPTARNVVTKLAGIPLAPGSSGDGFAKMVLAPALAGKIAFELDAQACVVTDRLLQQLEPLP
;
A
#
# COMPACT_ATOMS: atom_id res chain seq x y z
N MET A 1 -35.62 14.23 -46.92
CA MET A 1 -34.67 13.26 -46.34
C MET A 1 -33.61 13.90 -45.49
N ILE A 2 -33.99 14.72 -44.49
CA ILE A 2 -32.99 15.35 -43.60
C ILE A 2 -33.67 15.43 -42.20
N ALA A 3 -33.79 14.31 -41.49
CA ALA A 3 -34.36 14.31 -40.15
C ALA A 3 -34.03 13.05 -39.35
N ARG A 4 -32.79 12.51 -39.48
CA ARG A 4 -32.37 11.30 -38.72
C ARG A 4 -30.96 11.35 -38.14
N LEU A 5 -30.31 12.50 -37.97
CA LEU A 5 -28.91 12.59 -37.50
C LEU A 5 -28.75 13.41 -36.21
N ALA A 6 -29.78 13.63 -35.42
CA ALA A 6 -29.70 14.45 -34.20
C ALA A 6 -29.85 13.68 -32.86
N LEU A 7 -29.80 12.35 -32.83
CA LEU A 7 -30.06 11.58 -31.59
C LEU A 7 -28.85 10.76 -31.07
N ALA A 8 -27.68 10.93 -31.58
CA ALA A 8 -26.50 10.13 -31.18
C ALA A 8 -25.48 10.86 -30.26
N ALA A 9 -25.70 12.12 -29.90
CA ALA A 9 -24.73 12.92 -29.14
C ALA A 9 -24.98 13.04 -27.63
N ALA A 10 -26.04 12.41 -27.07
CA ALA A 10 -26.46 12.62 -25.68
C ALA A 10 -26.02 11.52 -24.70
N MET A 11 -25.23 10.52 -25.09
CA MET A 11 -24.92 9.36 -24.20
C MET A 11 -23.48 9.35 -23.63
N PHE A 12 -22.68 10.39 -23.79
CA PHE A 12 -21.31 10.41 -23.23
C PHE A 12 -21.08 11.42 -22.10
N ALA A 13 -22.13 12.00 -21.51
CA ALA A 13 -21.99 13.03 -20.48
C ALA A 13 -22.26 12.57 -19.05
N LEU A 14 -22.21 11.26 -18.74
CA LEU A 14 -22.43 10.76 -17.37
C LEU A 14 -21.41 9.67 -17.06
N PRO A 15 -20.28 10.00 -16.46
CA PRO A 15 -20.02 9.57 -15.08
C PRO A 15 -19.03 10.42 -14.25
N ALA A 16 -18.73 11.65 -14.62
CA ALA A 16 -17.77 12.45 -13.84
C ALA A 16 -18.31 12.90 -12.46
N ALA A 17 -19.63 13.02 -12.31
CA ALA A 17 -20.24 13.45 -11.06
C ALA A 17 -20.32 12.35 -9.99
N ALA A 18 -20.32 11.07 -10.36
CA ALA A 18 -20.41 9.96 -9.41
C ALA A 18 -19.08 9.69 -8.69
N MET A 19 -17.95 10.09 -9.26
CA MET A 19 -16.62 9.96 -8.63
C MET A 19 -16.34 11.07 -7.61
N ALA A 20 -17.02 12.20 -7.67
CA ALA A 20 -16.82 13.33 -6.77
C ALA A 20 -17.44 13.14 -5.38
N GLN A 21 -18.43 12.27 -5.24
CA GLN A 21 -19.16 12.07 -3.97
C GLN A 21 -18.49 11.07 -3.02
N SER A 22 -17.52 10.30 -3.48
CA SER A 22 -16.77 9.36 -2.62
C SER A 22 -15.52 10.00 -1.97
N ALA A 23 -15.22 11.25 -2.28
CA ALA A 23 -14.03 11.94 -1.76
C ALA A 23 -14.21 12.47 -0.32
N ASP A 24 -15.46 12.57 0.16
CA ASP A 24 -15.76 13.30 1.40
C ASP A 24 -15.61 12.49 2.69
N SER A 25 -15.29 11.19 2.63
CA SER A 25 -15.12 10.37 3.83
C SER A 25 -13.71 9.81 4.05
N ARG A 26 -12.75 10.11 3.15
CA ARG A 26 -11.36 9.68 3.34
C ARG A 26 -10.63 10.71 4.20
N PRO A 27 -10.04 10.30 5.32
CA PRO A 27 -9.24 11.21 6.11
C PRO A 27 -8.10 11.76 5.24
N CYS A 28 -8.04 13.08 5.09
CA CYS A 28 -6.90 13.73 4.44
C CYS A 28 -5.64 13.46 5.28
N ILE A 29 -4.62 12.89 4.63
CA ILE A 29 -3.29 12.68 5.21
C ILE A 29 -2.32 13.66 4.54
N THR A 30 -1.40 14.22 5.32
CA THR A 30 -0.36 15.10 4.77
C THR A 30 0.70 14.26 4.02
N PRO A 31 1.47 14.88 3.10
CA PRO A 31 2.59 14.19 2.45
C PRO A 31 3.56 13.54 3.44
N GLU A 32 3.90 14.22 4.53
CA GLU A 32 4.75 13.71 5.60
C GLU A 32 4.14 12.48 6.30
N GLN A 33 2.84 12.51 6.58
CA GLN A 33 2.13 11.37 7.14
C GLN A 33 2.10 10.18 6.18
N ASN A 34 1.91 10.44 4.89
CA ASN A 34 1.95 9.40 3.87
C ASN A 34 3.33 8.75 3.77
N GLU A 35 4.39 9.55 3.77
CA GLU A 35 5.78 9.07 3.80
C GLU A 35 6.05 8.21 5.03
N ALA A 36 5.64 8.67 6.21
CA ALA A 36 5.82 7.93 7.46
C ALA A 36 5.05 6.59 7.45
N VAL A 37 3.80 6.56 6.97
CA VAL A 37 3.03 5.32 6.86
C VAL A 37 3.69 4.36 5.87
N THR A 38 4.15 4.86 4.73
CA THR A 38 4.86 4.07 3.72
C THR A 38 6.13 3.46 4.31
N ALA A 39 6.99 4.27 4.93
CA ALA A 39 8.23 3.79 5.56
C ALA A 39 7.95 2.75 6.66
N TYR A 40 6.88 2.95 7.45
CA TYR A 40 6.49 2.02 8.51
C TYR A 40 6.03 0.65 7.97
N VAL A 41 5.29 0.63 6.86
CA VAL A 41 4.71 -0.61 6.30
C VAL A 41 5.72 -1.38 5.45
N MET A 42 6.74 -0.73 4.88
CA MET A 42 7.69 -1.31 3.91
C MET A 42 8.33 -2.64 4.35
N PRO A 43 8.83 -2.83 5.59
CA PRO A 43 9.42 -4.11 6.01
C PRO A 43 8.44 -5.28 5.92
N SER A 44 7.19 -5.05 6.37
CA SER A 44 6.13 -6.06 6.30
C SER A 44 5.64 -6.26 4.88
N LEU A 45 5.60 -5.20 4.08
CA LEU A 45 5.18 -5.28 2.68
C LEU A 45 6.11 -6.18 1.86
N ALA A 46 7.43 -6.09 2.06
CA ALA A 46 8.39 -6.97 1.39
C ALA A 46 8.09 -8.46 1.63
N THR A 47 7.81 -8.83 2.88
CA THR A 47 7.54 -10.22 3.25
C THR A 47 6.17 -10.69 2.78
N GLU A 48 5.13 -9.86 2.90
CA GLU A 48 3.78 -10.21 2.45
C GLU A 48 3.68 -10.31 0.92
N MET A 49 4.34 -9.42 0.19
CA MET A 49 4.41 -9.49 -1.27
C MET A 49 5.18 -10.73 -1.73
N ALA A 50 6.31 -11.05 -1.10
CA ALA A 50 7.05 -12.26 -1.41
C ALA A 50 6.20 -13.52 -1.18
N ARG A 51 5.47 -13.58 -0.06
CA ARG A 51 4.55 -14.68 0.25
C ARG A 51 3.42 -14.80 -0.78
N LYS A 52 2.81 -13.69 -1.15
CA LYS A 52 1.73 -13.65 -2.16
C LYS A 52 2.22 -14.03 -3.55
N CYS A 53 3.40 -13.56 -3.94
CA CYS A 53 3.95 -13.72 -5.28
C CYS A 53 4.73 -15.03 -5.47
N ALA A 54 5.12 -15.72 -4.41
CA ALA A 54 5.91 -16.96 -4.51
C ALA A 54 5.31 -18.03 -5.45
N PRO A 55 3.99 -18.28 -5.48
CA PRO A 55 3.40 -19.26 -6.39
C PRO A 55 3.57 -18.90 -7.88
N SER A 56 3.58 -17.60 -8.22
CA SER A 56 3.68 -17.13 -9.61
C SER A 56 5.11 -16.85 -10.06
N LEU A 57 6.00 -16.44 -9.13
CA LEU A 57 7.38 -16.09 -9.46
C LEU A 57 8.37 -17.24 -9.28
N GLY A 58 8.08 -18.17 -8.36
CA GLY A 58 9.02 -19.21 -7.93
C GLY A 58 10.07 -18.71 -6.93
N GLN A 59 10.74 -19.66 -6.27
CA GLN A 59 11.67 -19.41 -5.17
C GLN A 59 12.96 -18.67 -5.60
N GLY A 60 13.33 -18.75 -6.89
CA GLY A 60 14.53 -18.11 -7.42
C GLY A 60 14.35 -16.64 -7.81
N SER A 61 13.15 -16.08 -7.71
CA SER A 61 12.90 -14.68 -8.03
C SER A 61 13.58 -13.74 -7.01
N TYR A 62 13.89 -12.53 -7.46
CA TYR A 62 14.55 -11.54 -6.61
C TYR A 62 13.75 -11.22 -5.36
N LEU A 63 12.46 -10.90 -5.51
CA LEU A 63 11.57 -10.56 -4.39
C LEU A 63 11.51 -11.70 -3.36
N VAL A 64 11.26 -12.95 -3.80
CA VAL A 64 11.09 -14.09 -2.90
C VAL A 64 12.39 -14.43 -2.17
N SER A 65 13.52 -14.46 -2.89
CA SER A 65 14.83 -14.79 -2.30
C SER A 65 15.43 -13.70 -1.41
N ASN A 66 15.01 -12.43 -1.58
CA ASN A 66 15.56 -11.29 -0.83
C ASN A 66 14.58 -10.63 0.14
N ALA A 67 13.35 -11.12 0.28
CA ALA A 67 12.31 -10.51 1.12
C ALA A 67 12.78 -10.23 2.56
N GLN A 68 13.45 -11.19 3.18
CA GLN A 68 13.97 -11.06 4.53
C GLN A 68 15.04 -9.95 4.63
N ARG A 69 15.96 -9.90 3.67
CA ARG A 69 17.02 -8.88 3.63
C ARG A 69 16.45 -7.49 3.41
N LEU A 70 15.47 -7.34 2.50
CA LEU A 70 14.77 -6.08 2.24
C LEU A 70 14.02 -5.62 3.49
N SER A 71 13.30 -6.52 4.16
CA SER A 71 12.60 -6.22 5.40
C SER A 71 13.56 -5.69 6.47
N GLN A 72 14.70 -6.35 6.68
CA GLN A 72 15.71 -5.92 7.63
C GLN A 72 16.36 -4.57 7.26
N LYS A 73 16.65 -4.34 5.96
CA LYS A 73 17.21 -3.07 5.44
C LYS A 73 16.30 -1.89 5.79
N TRP A 74 14.98 -2.07 5.72
CA TRP A 74 14.01 -0.99 5.93
C TRP A 74 13.53 -0.86 7.39
N GLN A 75 13.87 -1.81 8.27
CA GLN A 75 13.39 -1.83 9.66
C GLN A 75 13.75 -0.55 10.42
N ALA A 76 14.97 -0.05 10.30
CA ALA A 76 15.40 1.17 10.99
C ALA A 76 14.62 2.42 10.52
N GLY A 77 14.21 2.45 9.24
CA GLY A 77 13.33 3.48 8.69
C GLY A 77 11.92 3.40 9.28
N ALA A 78 11.37 2.20 9.37
CA ALA A 78 10.06 1.94 9.96
C ALA A 78 10.01 2.34 11.44
N ASP A 79 11.05 2.05 12.20
CA ASP A 79 11.14 2.40 13.61
C ASP A 79 11.15 3.92 13.83
N ARG A 80 11.88 4.66 12.98
CA ARG A 80 11.87 6.13 13.03
C ARG A 80 10.54 6.74 12.59
N ALA A 81 9.87 6.11 11.63
CA ALA A 81 8.59 6.60 11.10
C ALA A 81 7.40 6.35 12.03
N TRP A 82 7.52 5.36 12.95
CA TRP A 82 6.41 4.95 13.81
C TRP A 82 5.71 6.07 14.57
N PRO A 83 6.38 7.04 15.23
CA PRO A 83 5.70 8.10 15.97
C PRO A 83 4.73 8.92 15.12
N THR A 84 5.09 9.21 13.86
CA THR A 84 4.22 9.93 12.91
C THR A 84 3.18 9.01 12.30
N ALA A 85 3.57 7.81 11.87
CA ALA A 85 2.70 6.83 11.23
C ALA A 85 1.59 6.35 12.18
N ARG A 86 1.89 6.18 13.47
CA ARG A 86 0.98 5.69 14.51
C ARG A 86 -0.38 6.36 14.48
N ASN A 87 -0.41 7.68 14.47
CA ASN A 87 -1.66 8.46 14.51
C ASN A 87 -2.53 8.22 13.27
N VAL A 88 -1.92 7.99 12.13
CA VAL A 88 -2.61 7.72 10.87
C VAL A 88 -3.12 6.29 10.83
N VAL A 89 -2.25 5.31 11.12
CA VAL A 89 -2.63 3.89 11.02
C VAL A 89 -3.68 3.49 12.06
N THR A 90 -3.65 4.08 13.26
CA THR A 90 -4.67 3.84 14.27
C THR A 90 -6.02 4.41 13.87
N LYS A 91 -6.05 5.60 13.25
CA LYS A 91 -7.28 6.16 12.66
C LYS A 91 -7.82 5.30 11.53
N LEU A 92 -6.95 4.84 10.62
CA LEU A 92 -7.33 3.97 9.51
C LEU A 92 -7.83 2.61 9.97
N ALA A 93 -7.23 2.07 11.03
CA ALA A 93 -7.63 0.79 11.62
C ALA A 93 -8.83 0.90 12.57
N GLY A 94 -9.25 2.11 12.95
CA GLY A 94 -10.32 2.33 13.92
C GLY A 94 -9.95 1.90 15.34
N ILE A 95 -8.65 1.83 15.66
CA ILE A 95 -8.14 1.37 16.97
C ILE A 95 -7.65 2.57 17.77
N PRO A 96 -8.33 2.97 18.85
CA PRO A 96 -7.84 4.03 19.72
C PRO A 96 -6.65 3.53 20.54
N LEU A 97 -5.49 4.14 20.35
CA LEU A 97 -4.29 3.88 21.14
C LEU A 97 -3.93 5.11 21.98
N ALA A 98 -3.89 4.94 23.30
CA ALA A 98 -3.35 5.97 24.18
C ALA A 98 -1.82 6.06 24.03
N PRO A 99 -1.24 7.27 23.99
CA PRO A 99 0.20 7.45 23.94
C PRO A 99 0.91 6.75 25.10
N GLY A 100 2.01 6.02 24.80
CA GLY A 100 2.82 5.36 25.84
C GLY A 100 2.17 4.17 26.51
N SER A 101 1.03 3.69 26.00
CA SER A 101 0.39 2.47 26.53
C SER A 101 1.16 1.22 26.16
N SER A 102 1.03 0.15 26.98
CA SER A 102 1.55 -1.19 26.67
C SER A 102 0.99 -1.75 25.34
N GLY A 103 -0.15 -1.22 24.88
CA GLY A 103 -0.74 -1.52 23.57
C GLY A 103 0.01 -0.94 22.39
N ASP A 104 0.88 0.06 22.59
CA ASP A 104 1.62 0.72 21.51
C ASP A 104 2.61 -0.24 20.82
N GLY A 105 3.37 -1.00 21.60
CA GLY A 105 4.27 -2.02 21.07
C GLY A 105 3.55 -3.14 20.31
N PHE A 106 2.42 -3.58 20.84
CA PHE A 106 1.57 -4.58 20.19
C PHE A 106 0.99 -4.02 18.86
N ALA A 107 0.45 -2.82 18.89
CA ALA A 107 -0.09 -2.17 17.70
C ALA A 107 0.97 -2.00 16.61
N LYS A 108 2.19 -1.57 16.98
CA LYS A 108 3.33 -1.47 16.08
C LYS A 108 3.63 -2.82 15.39
N MET A 109 3.54 -3.91 16.13
CA MET A 109 3.82 -5.26 15.62
C MET A 109 2.71 -5.78 14.70
N VAL A 110 1.45 -5.46 14.97
CA VAL A 110 0.29 -6.06 14.28
C VAL A 110 -0.17 -5.23 13.09
N LEU A 111 -0.13 -3.90 13.18
CA LEU A 111 -0.72 -3.02 12.15
C LEU A 111 0.06 -3.04 10.84
N ALA A 112 1.39 -3.10 10.87
CA ALA A 112 2.18 -3.13 9.64
C ALA A 112 1.91 -4.40 8.81
N PRO A 113 1.96 -5.64 9.37
CA PRO A 113 1.60 -6.84 8.62
C PRO A 113 0.14 -6.84 8.13
N ALA A 114 -0.80 -6.32 8.94
CA ALA A 114 -2.21 -6.27 8.54
C ALA A 114 -2.44 -5.34 7.33
N LEU A 115 -1.82 -4.17 7.31
CA LEU A 115 -1.88 -3.24 6.18
C LEU A 115 -1.14 -3.81 4.96
N ALA A 116 0.05 -4.35 5.16
CA ALA A 116 0.84 -4.98 4.11
C ALA A 116 0.11 -6.16 3.46
N GLY A 117 -0.55 -6.99 4.26
CA GLY A 117 -1.35 -8.12 3.79
C GLY A 117 -2.52 -7.68 2.91
N LYS A 118 -3.22 -6.60 3.27
CA LYS A 118 -4.27 -6.02 2.42
C LYS A 118 -3.74 -5.53 1.08
N ILE A 119 -2.62 -4.81 1.08
CA ILE A 119 -1.99 -4.33 -0.15
C ILE A 119 -1.52 -5.50 -1.02
N ALA A 120 -0.84 -6.48 -0.42
CA ALA A 120 -0.35 -7.65 -1.14
C ALA A 120 -1.48 -8.52 -1.73
N PHE A 121 -2.65 -8.55 -1.06
CA PHE A 121 -3.81 -9.31 -1.54
C PHE A 121 -4.29 -8.85 -2.92
N GLU A 122 -4.21 -7.55 -3.22
CA GLU A 122 -4.63 -6.97 -4.50
C GLU A 122 -3.66 -7.26 -5.66
N LEU A 123 -2.47 -7.85 -5.39
CA LEU A 123 -1.50 -8.16 -6.43
C LEU A 123 -1.93 -9.38 -7.24
N ASP A 124 -2.00 -9.22 -8.55
CA ASP A 124 -2.11 -10.32 -9.51
C ASP A 124 -0.72 -10.84 -9.94
N ALA A 125 -0.69 -11.90 -10.74
CA ALA A 125 0.54 -12.50 -11.22
C ALA A 125 1.41 -11.53 -12.04
N GLN A 126 0.78 -10.64 -12.83
CA GLN A 126 1.50 -9.65 -13.64
C GLN A 126 2.12 -8.56 -12.75
N ALA A 127 1.38 -8.07 -11.76
CA ALA A 127 1.90 -7.13 -10.78
C ALA A 127 3.08 -7.71 -9.99
N CYS A 128 3.05 -9.00 -9.66
CA CYS A 128 4.18 -9.70 -9.04
C CYS A 128 5.44 -9.67 -9.91
N VAL A 129 5.33 -9.95 -11.21
CA VAL A 129 6.47 -9.90 -12.15
C VAL A 129 7.04 -8.50 -12.26
N VAL A 130 6.18 -7.49 -12.38
CA VAL A 130 6.61 -6.08 -12.47
C VAL A 130 7.33 -5.66 -11.18
N THR A 131 6.76 -6.00 -10.03
CA THR A 131 7.34 -5.69 -8.72
C THR A 131 8.70 -6.33 -8.53
N ASP A 132 8.86 -7.61 -8.88
CA ASP A 132 10.13 -8.33 -8.81
C ASP A 132 11.23 -7.62 -9.61
N ARG A 133 10.95 -7.27 -10.85
CA ARG A 133 11.88 -6.56 -11.73
C ARG A 133 12.24 -5.16 -11.23
N LEU A 134 11.24 -4.40 -10.74
CA LEU A 134 11.48 -3.06 -10.21
C LEU A 134 12.38 -3.11 -8.98
N LEU A 135 12.13 -4.02 -8.04
CA LEU A 135 12.97 -4.17 -6.86
C LEU A 135 14.40 -4.57 -7.21
N GLN A 136 14.58 -5.47 -8.18
CA GLN A 136 15.91 -5.85 -8.65
C GLN A 136 16.68 -4.67 -9.26
N GLN A 137 15.99 -3.76 -9.96
CA GLN A 137 16.61 -2.58 -10.57
C GLN A 137 16.89 -1.46 -9.56
N LEU A 138 16.06 -1.33 -8.52
CA LEU A 138 16.18 -0.29 -7.50
C LEU A 138 17.18 -0.63 -6.40
N GLU A 139 17.58 -1.88 -6.24
CA GLU A 139 18.48 -2.30 -5.17
C GLU A 139 19.87 -1.64 -5.20
N PRO A 140 20.50 -1.40 -6.37
CA PRO A 140 21.80 -0.74 -6.42
C PRO A 140 21.79 0.72 -5.98
N LEU A 141 20.60 1.33 -5.80
CA LEU A 141 20.49 2.71 -5.36
C LEU A 141 20.81 2.81 -3.86
N PRO A 142 21.68 3.77 -3.48
CA PRO A 142 22.12 3.96 -2.09
C PRO A 142 20.98 4.36 -1.17
#